data_2b86ba98633fd16ba78b8f75372a9de3
#
_entry.id   2b86ba98633fd16ba78b8f75372a9de3
#
_cell.length_a   1.000
_cell.length_b   1.000
_cell.length_c   1.000
_cell.angle_alpha   90.00
_cell.angle_beta   90.00
_cell.angle_gamma   90.00
#
_symmetry.space_group_name_H-M   'P 1'
#
loop_
_entity.id
_entity.type
_entity.pdbx_description
1 polymer ?
#
loop_
_entity_poly.entity_id
_entity_poly.type
_entity_poly.pdbx_seq_one_letter_code
_entity_poly.pdbx_strand_id
1 'polypeptide(L)'
;MAKKSSPSLIADNRKARHDFHIHETYEAGSALTGTEIKSIRQGKLNLKDRFCRIDKGEILLYGVHISPYEQGNRFNHEPERTRKLLMHKSEINKLHAQVKEKGFSLVPLNFHFSHGYVKVTVGLVTGKKLYDKRQDMAERDAKRDIAKRIKEQQKY
;
A
#
# COMPACT_ATOMS: atom_id res chain seq x y z
N MET A 1 15.89 -15.08 -22.03
CA MET A 1 14.50 -14.85 -21.64
C MET A 1 14.44 -13.90 -20.47
N ALA A 2 13.97 -12.70 -20.71
CA ALA A 2 13.80 -11.77 -19.62
C ALA A 2 12.72 -12.29 -18.67
N LYS A 3 13.11 -12.72 -17.52
CA LYS A 3 12.14 -12.94 -16.44
C LYS A 3 11.47 -11.59 -16.19
N LYS A 4 10.17 -11.52 -16.40
CA LYS A 4 9.42 -10.39 -15.87
C LYS A 4 9.77 -10.32 -14.40
N SER A 5 10.52 -9.29 -14.02
CA SER A 5 10.79 -9.06 -12.61
C SER A 5 9.45 -8.88 -11.91
N SER A 6 9.04 -9.88 -11.12
CA SER A 6 7.91 -9.69 -10.22
C SER A 6 8.23 -8.49 -9.33
N PRO A 7 7.25 -7.61 -9.07
CA PRO A 7 7.49 -6.47 -8.19
C PRO A 7 8.01 -6.93 -6.85
N SER A 8 9.17 -6.41 -6.45
CA SER A 8 9.72 -6.70 -5.11
C SER A 8 8.96 -5.94 -4.07
N LEU A 9 8.23 -6.64 -3.23
CA LEU A 9 7.51 -6.04 -2.11
C LEU A 9 8.50 -5.44 -1.11
N ILE A 10 8.33 -4.16 -0.79
CA ILE A 10 9.15 -3.45 0.20
C ILE A 10 8.45 -3.41 1.54
N ALA A 11 7.18 -2.99 1.55
CA ALA A 11 6.36 -2.89 2.76
C ALA A 11 4.91 -3.15 2.41
N ASP A 12 4.20 -3.81 3.32
CA ASP A 12 2.79 -4.16 3.15
C ASP A 12 1.96 -3.58 4.29
N ASN A 13 0.78 -3.07 3.96
CA ASN A 13 -0.14 -2.50 4.94
C ASN A 13 -1.18 -3.55 5.35
N ARG A 14 -0.79 -4.46 6.21
CA ARG A 14 -1.66 -5.55 6.69
C ARG A 14 -2.88 -5.04 7.43
N LYS A 15 -2.72 -3.96 8.19
CA LYS A 15 -3.82 -3.37 8.93
C LYS A 15 -4.91 -2.85 8.01
N ALA A 16 -4.56 -2.24 6.89
CA ALA A 16 -5.54 -1.78 5.90
C ALA A 16 -6.34 -2.95 5.32
N ARG A 17 -5.68 -4.07 5.05
CA ARG A 17 -6.37 -5.27 4.54
C ARG A 17 -7.32 -5.87 5.58
N HIS A 18 -7.00 -5.73 6.86
CA HIS A 18 -7.87 -6.16 7.95
C HIS A 18 -9.04 -5.21 8.17
N ASP A 19 -8.79 -3.91 8.13
CA ASP A 19 -9.77 -2.87 8.49
C ASP A 19 -10.71 -2.47 7.37
N PHE A 20 -10.33 -2.71 6.12
CA PHE A 20 -11.06 -2.22 4.94
C PHE A 20 -11.41 -3.33 3.96
N HIS A 21 -12.57 -3.16 3.29
CA HIS A 21 -12.88 -3.89 2.06
C HIS A 21 -12.19 -3.20 0.89
N ILE A 22 -11.35 -3.93 0.17
CA ILE A 22 -10.65 -3.41 -1.00
C ILE A 22 -11.48 -3.69 -2.23
N HIS A 23 -11.95 -2.64 -2.89
CA HIS A 23 -12.80 -2.74 -4.09
C HIS A 23 -11.99 -2.79 -5.37
N GLU A 24 -10.99 -1.91 -5.47
CA GLU A 24 -10.10 -1.82 -6.63
C GLU A 24 -8.70 -1.43 -6.14
N THR A 25 -7.68 -1.79 -6.93
CA THR A 25 -6.30 -1.39 -6.67
C THR A 25 -5.71 -0.74 -7.90
N TYR A 26 -4.83 0.24 -7.68
CA TYR A 26 -4.14 0.98 -8.74
C TYR A 26 -2.66 1.07 -8.40
N GLU A 27 -1.81 0.93 -9.42
CA GLU A 27 -0.38 1.16 -9.26
C GLU A 27 -0.07 2.63 -9.56
N ALA A 28 0.59 3.30 -8.63
CA ALA A 28 1.00 4.69 -8.78
C ALA A 28 2.51 4.81 -8.70
N GLY A 29 3.09 5.69 -9.50
CA GLY A 29 4.47 6.13 -9.31
C GLY A 29 4.56 7.05 -8.11
N SER A 30 5.76 7.36 -7.66
CA SER A 30 5.97 8.24 -6.51
C SER A 30 7.07 9.25 -6.79
N ALA A 31 6.82 10.50 -6.41
CA ALA A 31 7.81 11.57 -6.50
C ALA A 31 8.60 11.60 -5.18
N LEU A 32 9.77 10.97 -5.18
CA LEU A 32 10.60 10.81 -4.00
C LEU A 32 11.97 11.45 -4.18
N THR A 33 12.56 11.88 -3.05
CA THR A 33 13.94 12.36 -3.04
C THR A 33 14.92 11.18 -2.97
N GLY A 34 16.20 11.43 -3.24
CA GLY A 34 17.23 10.39 -3.18
C GLY A 34 17.35 9.75 -1.82
N THR A 35 17.26 10.52 -0.73
CA THR A 35 17.34 10.00 0.64
C THR A 35 16.11 9.17 1.00
N GLU A 36 14.95 9.53 0.50
CA GLU A 36 13.73 8.73 0.68
C GLU A 36 13.86 7.37 0.01
N ILE A 37 14.35 7.32 -1.22
CA ILE A 37 14.56 6.07 -1.96
C ILE A 37 15.55 5.17 -1.23
N LYS A 38 16.64 5.72 -0.73
CA LYS A 38 17.65 4.97 0.03
C LYS A 38 17.09 4.37 1.32
N SER A 39 16.30 5.15 2.07
CA SER A 39 15.62 4.65 3.27
C SER A 39 14.60 3.57 2.94
N ILE A 40 13.83 3.74 1.87
CA ILE A 40 12.86 2.75 1.41
C ILE A 40 13.55 1.43 1.04
N ARG A 41 14.69 1.49 0.37
CA ARG A 41 15.49 0.28 0.05
C ARG A 41 15.94 -0.47 1.30
N GLN A 42 16.12 0.23 2.42
CA GLN A 42 16.43 -0.36 3.71
C GLN A 42 15.19 -0.83 4.48
N GLY A 43 14.00 -0.67 3.91
CA GLY A 43 12.74 -1.03 4.54
C GLY A 43 12.32 -0.11 5.68
N LYS A 44 12.89 1.08 5.78
CA LYS A 44 12.64 2.03 6.86
C LYS A 44 11.47 2.95 6.57
N LEU A 45 10.27 2.38 6.45
CA LEU A 45 9.05 3.16 6.23
C LEU A 45 7.88 2.51 6.98
N ASN A 46 6.86 3.31 7.28
CA ASN A 46 5.66 2.85 7.95
C ASN A 46 4.41 3.35 7.22
N LEU A 47 3.58 2.41 6.75
CA LEU A 47 2.33 2.68 6.03
C LEU A 47 1.09 2.65 6.91
N LYS A 48 1.21 2.16 8.13
CA LYS A 48 0.07 1.90 9.01
C LYS A 48 -0.71 3.19 9.32
N ASP A 49 -2.04 3.13 9.20
CA ASP A 49 -2.95 4.23 9.47
C ASP A 49 -2.73 5.47 8.57
N ARG A 50 -2.21 5.26 7.37
CA ARG A 50 -1.99 6.35 6.43
C ARG A 50 -3.01 6.32 5.30
N PHE A 51 -3.15 7.44 4.60
CA PHE A 51 -4.18 7.58 3.58
C PHE A 51 -3.66 8.41 2.41
N CYS A 52 -4.39 8.32 1.29
CA CYS A 52 -4.19 9.17 0.13
C CYS A 52 -5.39 10.09 -0.02
N ARG A 53 -5.16 11.25 -0.63
CA ARG A 53 -6.20 12.22 -0.92
C ARG A 53 -5.98 12.82 -2.31
N ILE A 54 -7.07 13.10 -3.01
CA ILE A 54 -7.02 13.80 -4.28
C ILE A 54 -7.33 15.27 -4.01
N ASP A 55 -6.41 16.13 -4.43
CA ASP A 55 -6.55 17.57 -4.29
C ASP A 55 -6.08 18.24 -5.58
N LYS A 56 -6.92 19.11 -6.15
CA LYS A 56 -6.64 19.87 -7.38
C LYS A 56 -6.14 19.01 -8.55
N GLY A 57 -6.74 17.81 -8.71
CA GLY A 57 -6.38 16.90 -9.80
C GLY A 57 -5.10 16.10 -9.57
N GLU A 58 -4.53 16.17 -8.38
CA GLU A 58 -3.35 15.41 -7.98
C GLU A 58 -3.70 14.43 -6.87
N ILE A 59 -3.06 13.25 -6.88
CA ILE A 59 -3.19 12.29 -5.78
C ILE A 59 -1.99 12.42 -4.86
N LEU A 60 -2.24 12.63 -3.58
CA LEU A 60 -1.23 12.90 -2.56
C LEU A 60 -1.26 11.80 -1.49
N LEU A 61 -0.07 11.43 -1.04
CA LEU A 61 0.12 10.44 0.02
C LEU A 61 0.48 11.18 1.31
N TYR A 62 -0.36 11.00 2.34
CA TYR A 62 -0.22 11.72 3.61
C TYR A 62 0.33 10.83 4.71
N GLY A 63 1.28 11.38 5.44
CA GLY A 63 1.72 10.88 6.74
C GLY A 63 2.56 9.60 6.73
N VAL A 64 2.89 9.05 5.57
CA VAL A 64 3.78 7.90 5.52
C VAL A 64 5.15 8.30 6.05
N HIS A 65 5.59 7.61 7.11
CA HIS A 65 6.89 7.87 7.72
C HIS A 65 7.96 7.12 6.94
N ILE A 66 8.89 7.88 6.37
CA ILE A 66 10.11 7.36 5.76
C ILE A 66 11.27 7.89 6.59
N SER A 67 11.96 6.99 7.30
CA SER A 67 13.03 7.39 8.22
C SER A 67 14.13 8.18 7.52
N PRO A 68 14.76 9.15 8.18
CA PRO A 68 15.91 9.84 7.62
C PRO A 68 17.00 8.83 7.25
N TYR A 69 17.69 9.10 6.15
CA TYR A 69 18.84 8.31 5.73
C TYR A 69 20.08 8.81 6.48
N GLU A 70 20.68 7.97 7.30
CA GLU A 70 21.76 8.38 8.20
C GLU A 70 22.94 9.04 7.48
N GLN A 71 23.28 8.57 6.28
CA GLN A 71 24.36 9.12 5.47
C GLN A 71 23.95 10.39 4.68
N GLY A 72 22.69 10.81 4.79
CA GLY A 72 22.18 11.98 4.08
C GLY A 72 22.51 13.33 4.73
N ASN A 73 22.93 13.32 5.99
CA ASN A 73 23.27 14.52 6.75
C ASN A 73 22.17 15.59 6.69
N ARG A 74 22.56 16.86 6.43
CA ARG A 74 21.64 18.01 6.33
C ARG A 74 20.79 18.02 5.07
N PHE A 75 21.07 17.17 4.10
CA PHE A 75 20.29 17.04 2.85
C PHE A 75 19.17 16.01 2.94
N ASN A 76 18.84 15.60 4.16
CA ASN A 76 17.78 14.64 4.41
C ASN A 76 16.38 15.24 4.17
N HIS A 77 15.43 14.34 3.96
CA HIS A 77 14.03 14.70 3.76
C HIS A 77 13.29 14.85 5.10
N GLU A 78 12.15 15.53 5.07
CA GLU A 78 11.19 15.52 6.17
C GLU A 78 10.53 14.14 6.24
N PRO A 79 10.62 13.41 7.36
CA PRO A 79 10.15 12.01 7.45
C PRO A 79 8.69 11.80 7.05
N GLU A 80 7.81 12.73 7.41
CA GLU A 80 6.37 12.57 7.17
C GLU A 80 5.80 13.58 6.16
N ARG A 81 6.65 14.08 5.26
CA ARG A 81 6.18 15.04 4.27
C ARG A 81 5.09 14.43 3.38
N THR A 82 4.18 15.28 2.92
CA THR A 82 3.19 14.89 1.91
C THR A 82 3.89 14.63 0.59
N ARG A 83 3.59 13.48 -0.03
CA ARG A 83 4.25 13.05 -1.27
C ARG A 83 3.26 12.93 -2.39
N LYS A 84 3.64 13.41 -3.55
CA LYS A 84 2.83 13.30 -4.75
C LYS A 84 2.98 11.91 -5.35
N LEU A 85 1.85 11.27 -5.66
CA LEU A 85 1.82 10.04 -6.42
C LEU A 85 1.56 10.35 -7.88
N LEU A 86 2.09 9.51 -8.76
CA LEU A 86 2.01 9.72 -10.21
C LEU A 86 1.07 8.69 -10.82
N MET A 87 -0.08 9.16 -11.29
CA MET A 87 -1.09 8.35 -11.96
C MET A 87 -1.59 9.10 -13.19
N HIS A 88 -2.18 8.38 -14.12
CA HIS A 88 -2.82 9.01 -15.27
C HIS A 88 -4.00 9.87 -14.80
N LYS A 89 -4.16 11.02 -15.45
CA LYS A 89 -5.22 11.97 -15.08
C LYS A 89 -6.62 11.36 -15.16
N SER A 90 -6.85 10.48 -16.12
CA SER A 90 -8.11 9.75 -16.26
C SER A 90 -8.38 8.84 -15.05
N GLU A 91 -7.37 8.17 -14.53
CA GLU A 91 -7.49 7.34 -13.34
C GLU A 91 -7.76 8.19 -12.10
N ILE A 92 -7.06 9.30 -11.94
CA ILE A 92 -7.27 10.23 -10.82
C ILE A 92 -8.70 10.77 -10.83
N ASN A 93 -9.21 11.18 -12.00
CA ASN A 93 -10.57 11.68 -12.13
C ASN A 93 -11.62 10.62 -11.79
N LYS A 94 -11.40 9.38 -12.23
CA LYS A 94 -12.27 8.24 -11.92
C LYS A 94 -12.29 7.97 -10.42
N LEU A 95 -11.13 7.96 -9.77
CA LEU A 95 -11.01 7.76 -8.33
C LEU A 95 -11.67 8.90 -7.55
N HIS A 96 -11.49 10.14 -8.01
CA HIS A 96 -12.12 11.31 -7.37
C HIS A 96 -13.64 11.18 -7.36
N ALA A 97 -14.23 10.78 -8.48
CA ALA A 97 -15.67 10.57 -8.58
C ALA A 97 -16.14 9.48 -7.61
N GLN A 98 -15.44 8.36 -7.52
CA GLN A 98 -15.78 7.27 -6.61
C GLN A 98 -15.70 7.70 -5.14
N VAL A 99 -14.66 8.43 -4.76
CA VAL A 99 -14.50 8.93 -3.39
C VAL A 99 -15.61 9.91 -3.04
N LYS A 100 -15.91 10.85 -3.94
CA LYS A 100 -16.91 11.91 -3.71
C LYS A 100 -18.33 11.38 -3.70
N GLU A 101 -18.69 10.51 -4.64
CA GLU A 101 -20.07 10.05 -4.84
C GLU A 101 -20.45 8.87 -3.96
N LYS A 102 -19.51 7.94 -3.73
CA LYS A 102 -19.76 6.69 -3.02
C LYS A 102 -19.13 6.63 -1.62
N GLY A 103 -18.44 7.67 -1.20
CA GLY A 103 -17.81 7.70 0.12
C GLY A 103 -16.67 6.73 0.29
N PHE A 104 -16.01 6.31 -0.79
CA PHE A 104 -14.83 5.46 -0.71
C PHE A 104 -13.62 6.25 -0.19
N SER A 105 -12.65 5.53 0.36
CA SER A 105 -11.40 6.09 0.82
C SER A 105 -10.25 5.53 0.00
N LEU A 106 -9.13 6.24 -0.01
CA LEU A 106 -7.91 5.80 -0.68
C LEU A 106 -6.83 5.56 0.37
N VAL A 107 -6.24 4.37 0.35
CA VAL A 107 -5.17 4.02 1.30
C VAL A 107 -4.00 3.38 0.56
N PRO A 108 -2.75 3.60 1.01
CA PRO A 108 -1.61 2.89 0.47
C PRO A 108 -1.61 1.46 0.99
N LEU A 109 -1.59 0.48 0.09
CA LEU A 109 -1.61 -0.94 0.45
C LEU A 109 -0.21 -1.53 0.54
N ASN A 110 0.68 -1.11 -0.34
CA ASN A 110 2.07 -1.55 -0.30
C ASN A 110 2.97 -0.60 -1.08
N PHE A 111 4.27 -0.68 -0.75
CA PHE A 111 5.34 -0.12 -1.56
C PHE A 111 6.10 -1.28 -2.17
N HIS A 112 6.46 -1.15 -3.44
CA HIS A 112 7.21 -2.18 -4.15
C HIS A 112 8.12 -1.58 -5.21
N PHE A 113 9.15 -2.34 -5.61
CA PHE A 113 9.99 -1.96 -6.75
C PHE A 113 9.42 -2.59 -8.02
N SER A 114 9.33 -1.79 -9.07
CA SER A 114 8.93 -2.26 -10.39
C SER A 114 9.78 -1.52 -11.43
N HIS A 115 10.51 -2.24 -12.24
CA HIS A 115 11.39 -1.69 -13.28
C HIS A 115 12.36 -0.61 -12.75
N GLY A 116 12.91 -0.81 -11.56
CA GLY A 116 13.85 0.11 -10.93
C GLY A 116 13.24 1.32 -10.24
N TYR A 117 11.93 1.46 -10.25
CA TYR A 117 11.21 2.56 -9.63
C TYR A 117 10.42 2.09 -8.40
N VAL A 118 10.29 2.99 -7.44
CA VAL A 118 9.41 2.76 -6.28
C VAL A 118 7.99 3.06 -6.70
N LYS A 119 7.11 2.06 -6.58
CA LYS A 119 5.70 2.17 -6.89
C LYS A 119 4.87 1.94 -5.62
N VAL A 120 3.68 2.52 -5.61
CA VAL A 120 2.73 2.38 -4.50
C VAL A 120 1.45 1.76 -5.04
N THR A 121 0.98 0.70 -4.41
CA THR A 121 -0.36 0.17 -4.71
C THR A 121 -1.36 0.94 -3.86
N VAL A 122 -2.25 1.67 -4.52
CA VAL A 122 -3.32 2.45 -3.88
C VAL A 122 -4.60 1.63 -3.91
N GLY A 123 -5.25 1.46 -2.78
CA GLY A 123 -6.52 0.77 -2.68
C GLY A 123 -7.70 1.71 -2.57
N LEU A 124 -8.74 1.46 -3.36
CA LEU A 124 -10.04 2.10 -3.23
C LEU A 124 -10.86 1.24 -2.27
N VAL A 125 -11.16 1.77 -1.09
CA VAL A 125 -11.61 0.96 0.03
C VAL A 125 -12.82 1.55 0.75
N THR A 126 -13.53 0.68 1.49
CA THR A 126 -14.56 1.07 2.46
C THR A 126 -14.25 0.38 3.79
N GLY A 127 -14.65 1.03 4.90
CA GLY A 127 -14.43 0.45 6.22
C GLY A 127 -15.25 -0.82 6.44
N LYS A 128 -14.65 -1.82 7.04
CA LYS A 128 -15.34 -3.03 7.48
C LYS A 128 -16.08 -2.78 8.78
N LYS A 129 -17.29 -3.32 8.87
CA LYS A 129 -17.99 -3.41 10.16
C LYS A 129 -17.30 -4.44 11.05
N LEU A 130 -17.40 -4.30 12.35
CA LEU A 130 -16.80 -5.25 13.29
C LEU A 130 -17.20 -6.71 12.99
N TYR A 131 -18.44 -6.92 12.60
CA TYR A 131 -18.96 -8.20 12.17
C TYR A 131 -18.16 -8.81 11.02
N ASP A 132 -17.88 -8.01 9.96
CA ASP A 132 -17.14 -8.45 8.79
C ASP A 132 -15.69 -8.85 9.14
N LYS A 133 -15.07 -8.12 10.06
CA LYS A 133 -13.70 -8.42 10.53
C LYS A 133 -13.65 -9.77 11.21
N ARG A 134 -14.63 -10.09 12.04
CA ARG A 134 -14.72 -11.38 12.74
C ARG A 134 -14.89 -12.53 11.74
N GLN A 135 -15.74 -12.33 10.75
CA GLN A 135 -15.99 -13.33 9.72
C GLN A 135 -14.73 -13.63 8.89
N ASP A 136 -14.02 -12.58 8.47
CA ASP A 136 -12.76 -12.73 7.73
C ASP A 136 -11.71 -13.50 8.52
N MET A 137 -11.59 -13.24 9.80
CA MET A 137 -10.66 -13.95 10.69
C MET A 137 -11.05 -15.42 10.82
N ALA A 138 -12.33 -15.72 10.99
CA ALA A 138 -12.82 -17.09 11.08
C ALA A 138 -12.55 -17.87 9.80
N GLU A 139 -12.77 -17.28 8.64
CA GLU A 139 -12.48 -17.89 7.34
C GLU A 139 -10.99 -18.19 7.16
N ARG A 140 -10.12 -17.27 7.56
CA ARG A 140 -8.67 -17.47 7.49
C ARG A 140 -8.21 -18.60 8.39
N ASP A 141 -8.74 -18.68 9.59
CA ASP A 141 -8.40 -19.74 10.55
C ASP A 141 -8.88 -21.10 10.05
N ALA A 142 -10.10 -21.17 9.50
CA ALA A 142 -10.64 -22.39 8.91
C ALA A 142 -9.76 -22.89 7.75
N LYS A 143 -9.32 -22.00 6.88
CA LYS A 143 -8.43 -22.32 5.76
C LYS A 143 -7.08 -22.86 6.26
N ARG A 144 -6.52 -22.29 7.29
CA ARG A 144 -5.26 -22.77 7.88
C ARG A 144 -5.42 -24.18 8.45
N ASP A 145 -6.50 -24.44 9.14
CA ASP A 145 -6.76 -25.76 9.75
C ASP A 145 -6.94 -26.83 8.67
N ILE A 146 -7.65 -26.54 7.60
CA ILE A 146 -7.81 -27.44 6.46
C ILE A 146 -6.44 -27.75 5.82
N ALA A 147 -5.62 -26.72 5.58
CA ALA A 147 -4.29 -26.89 5.01
C ALA A 147 -3.39 -27.75 5.89
N LYS A 148 -3.48 -27.58 7.21
CA LYS A 148 -2.74 -28.35 8.20
C LYS A 148 -3.16 -29.82 8.19
N ARG A 149 -4.46 -30.10 8.12
CA ARG A 149 -4.99 -31.48 8.03
C ARG A 149 -4.53 -32.18 6.77
N ILE A 150 -4.53 -31.50 5.64
CA ILE A 150 -4.07 -32.06 4.35
C ILE A 150 -2.58 -32.42 4.45
N LYS A 151 -1.75 -31.57 5.05
CA LYS A 151 -0.33 -31.85 5.27
C LYS A 151 -0.12 -33.09 6.16
N GLU A 152 -0.89 -33.24 7.21
CA GLU A 152 -0.81 -34.39 8.12
C GLU A 152 -1.20 -35.70 7.41
N GLN A 153 -2.21 -35.65 6.54
CA GLN A 153 -2.64 -36.83 5.75
C GLN A 153 -1.61 -37.22 4.70
N GLN A 154 -0.83 -36.28 4.16
CA GLN A 154 0.21 -36.57 3.17
C GLN A 154 1.49 -37.17 3.77
N LYS A 155 1.65 -37.17 5.08
CA LYS A 155 2.81 -37.73 5.77
C LYS A 155 2.71 -39.26 6.00
N TYR A 156 1.58 -39.84 5.74
CA TYR A 156 1.31 -41.25 5.95
C TYR A 156 0.99 -41.90 4.59
#